data_b9ec97ac5de5af41b10b26c5a1e381b7
#
_entry.id   b9ec97ac5de5af41b10b26c5a1e381b7
#
_cell.length_a   1.000
_cell.length_b   1.000
_cell.length_c   1.000
_cell.angle_alpha   90.00
_cell.angle_beta   90.00
_cell.angle_gamma   90.00
#
_symmetry.space_group_name_H-M   'P 1'
#
loop_
_entity.id
_entity.type
_entity.pdbx_description
1 polymer ?
#
loop_
_entity_poly.entity_id
_entity_poly.type
_entity_poly.pdbx_seq_one_letter_code
_entity_poly.pdbx_strand_id
1 'polypeptide(L)'
;MEAPSDLNAWKRDLKEKTRVRVAFLFLLVFLAAGSAGVYYTAKLTRLQDSLAAGESRSALQGVADAKQLDEALKQHPSNKFLQMIAMATRAANETDAAFDRASSEIEPPAIGKNINLGTASRSDLEALRRDLNSAAANAPTLMPRYAALLKTERDKVEKQALALHVEKDAVGRLLDSVDKRHAQLTALTAKLLPARAEYYRAYENYVAVLAKEFGAYQVVNGQFIFQLQGTVDRYNSAAHAMVVAARRVADLQEERKGLAKSQPDGWEKIVSGK
;
A
#
# COMPACT_ATOMS: atom_id res chain seq x y z
N MET A 1 13.08 89.18 39.47
CA MET A 1 11.98 88.73 38.60
C MET A 1 12.45 87.56 37.80
N GLU A 2 12.18 86.36 38.28
CA GLU A 2 12.47 85.14 37.60
C GLU A 2 11.34 84.76 36.64
N ALA A 3 11.66 84.53 35.38
CA ALA A 3 10.70 84.11 34.36
C ALA A 3 10.43 82.59 34.49
N PRO A 4 9.25 82.08 34.26
CA PRO A 4 8.83 80.72 34.63
C PRO A 4 9.44 79.66 33.75
N SER A 5 10.00 78.65 34.41
CA SER A 5 10.59 77.43 33.85
C SER A 5 9.59 76.45 33.21
N ASP A 6 8.29 76.81 33.23
CA ASP A 6 7.21 75.86 32.86
C ASP A 6 6.97 75.72 31.36
N LEU A 7 7.37 76.63 30.53
CA LEU A 7 7.15 76.57 29.07
C LEU A 7 7.99 75.51 28.35
N ASN A 8 9.14 75.14 28.88
CA ASN A 8 10.03 74.15 28.33
C ASN A 8 9.65 72.72 28.75
N ALA A 9 9.00 72.57 29.91
CA ALA A 9 8.46 71.30 30.38
C ALA A 9 7.23 70.88 29.57
N TRP A 10 6.32 71.82 29.30
CA TRP A 10 5.13 71.58 28.49
C TRP A 10 5.46 71.22 27.04
N LYS A 11 6.47 71.87 26.42
CA LYS A 11 6.93 71.52 25.05
C LYS A 11 7.61 70.17 24.95
N ARG A 12 8.26 69.67 26.01
CA ARG A 12 8.82 68.31 26.08
C ARG A 12 7.73 67.25 26.19
N ASP A 13 6.73 67.45 27.02
CA ASP A 13 5.64 66.53 27.24
C ASP A 13 4.76 66.35 25.98
N LEU A 14 4.52 67.45 25.24
CA LEU A 14 3.85 67.40 23.91
C LEU A 14 4.66 66.65 22.85
N LYS A 15 5.98 66.78 22.84
CA LYS A 15 6.86 66.09 21.91
C LYS A 15 6.95 64.57 22.20
N GLU A 16 6.94 64.19 23.47
CA GLU A 16 6.91 62.80 23.88
C GLU A 16 5.54 62.12 23.55
N LYS A 17 4.43 62.78 23.89
CA LYS A 17 3.09 62.30 23.54
C LYS A 17 2.86 62.15 22.04
N THR A 18 3.45 63.05 21.25
CA THR A 18 3.40 62.97 19.78
C THR A 18 4.26 61.84 19.25
N ARG A 19 5.45 61.60 19.81
CA ARG A 19 6.32 60.48 19.42
C ARG A 19 5.67 59.13 19.75
N VAL A 20 5.06 58.96 20.92
CA VAL A 20 4.34 57.78 21.32
C VAL A 20 3.14 57.50 20.39
N ARG A 21 2.36 58.54 20.04
CA ARG A 21 1.25 58.43 19.10
C ARG A 21 1.68 58.02 17.69
N VAL A 22 2.78 58.56 17.20
CA VAL A 22 3.34 58.23 15.90
C VAL A 22 3.88 56.78 15.91
N ALA A 23 4.60 56.40 16.98
CA ALA A 23 5.07 55.00 17.11
C ALA A 23 3.93 54.00 17.19
N PHE A 24 2.84 54.34 17.88
CA PHE A 24 1.64 53.48 17.96
C PHE A 24 0.91 53.38 16.62
N LEU A 25 0.84 54.46 15.85
CA LEU A 25 0.32 54.46 14.48
C LEU A 25 1.14 53.58 13.54
N PHE A 26 2.47 53.67 13.61
CA PHE A 26 3.35 52.77 12.84
C PHE A 26 3.21 51.31 13.23
N LEU A 27 3.03 51.00 14.52
CA LEU A 27 2.80 49.62 15.02
C LEU A 27 1.46 49.10 14.49
N LEU A 28 0.39 49.91 14.48
CA LEU A 28 -0.90 49.51 13.92
C LEU A 28 -0.86 49.29 12.41
N VAL A 29 -0.12 50.12 11.67
CA VAL A 29 0.05 49.96 10.23
C VAL A 29 0.87 48.69 9.94
N PHE A 30 1.92 48.40 10.73
CA PHE A 30 2.68 47.17 10.61
C PHE A 30 1.88 45.89 10.93
N LEU A 31 1.04 45.94 11.98
CA LEU A 31 0.15 44.83 12.32
C LEU A 31 -0.94 44.64 11.25
N ALA A 32 -1.50 45.70 10.70
CA ALA A 32 -2.47 45.62 9.61
C ALA A 32 -1.84 45.10 8.31
N ALA A 33 -0.65 45.54 7.96
CA ALA A 33 0.09 45.04 6.79
C ALA A 33 0.51 43.58 6.95
N GLY A 34 0.94 43.18 8.15
CA GLY A 34 1.29 41.80 8.47
C GLY A 34 0.09 40.84 8.40
N SER A 35 -1.07 41.26 8.97
CA SER A 35 -2.31 40.47 8.92
C SER A 35 -2.87 40.36 7.51
N ALA A 36 -2.80 41.44 6.71
CA ALA A 36 -3.21 41.44 5.30
C ALA A 36 -2.27 40.49 4.49
N GLY A 37 -0.97 40.55 4.72
CA GLY A 37 0.00 39.65 4.06
C GLY A 37 -0.27 38.18 4.33
N VAL A 38 -0.54 37.81 5.58
CA VAL A 38 -0.90 36.43 5.96
C VAL A 38 -2.23 36.00 5.33
N TYR A 39 -3.25 36.90 5.31
CA TYR A 39 -4.54 36.62 4.68
C TYR A 39 -4.41 36.42 3.16
N TYR A 40 -3.63 37.26 2.47
CA TYR A 40 -3.41 37.14 1.02
C TYR A 40 -2.61 35.91 0.66
N THR A 41 -1.56 35.56 1.42
CA THR A 41 -0.79 34.34 1.18
C THR A 41 -1.64 33.09 1.39
N ALA A 42 -2.44 33.03 2.46
CA ALA A 42 -3.35 31.91 2.71
C ALA A 42 -4.43 31.79 1.60
N LYS A 43 -4.96 32.91 1.10
CA LYS A 43 -5.93 32.89 -0.01
C LYS A 43 -5.30 32.47 -1.33
N LEU A 44 -4.08 32.92 -1.62
CA LEU A 44 -3.33 32.52 -2.82
C LEU A 44 -2.98 31.02 -2.79
N THR A 45 -2.55 30.50 -1.64
CA THR A 45 -2.27 29.06 -1.47
C THR A 45 -3.54 28.24 -1.72
N ARG A 46 -4.70 28.62 -1.15
CA ARG A 46 -5.97 27.93 -1.39
C ARG A 46 -6.41 27.97 -2.87
N LEU A 47 -6.19 29.08 -3.55
CA LEU A 47 -6.48 29.20 -4.98
C LEU A 47 -5.54 28.30 -5.81
N GLN A 48 -4.25 28.27 -5.49
CA GLN A 48 -3.30 27.38 -6.14
C GLN A 48 -3.65 25.91 -5.90
N ASP A 49 -4.02 25.54 -4.67
CA ASP A 49 -4.44 24.16 -4.34
C ASP A 49 -5.74 23.79 -5.07
N SER A 50 -6.71 24.72 -5.19
CA SER A 50 -7.96 24.47 -5.93
C SER A 50 -7.75 24.33 -7.44
N LEU A 51 -6.83 25.10 -8.02
CA LEU A 51 -6.44 24.97 -9.44
C LEU A 51 -5.68 23.66 -9.68
N ALA A 52 -4.73 23.32 -8.79
CA ALA A 52 -3.99 22.07 -8.84
C ALA A 52 -4.92 20.85 -8.69
N ALA A 53 -5.95 20.94 -7.85
CA ALA A 53 -6.96 19.90 -7.70
C ALA A 53 -7.83 19.75 -8.97
N GLY A 54 -8.20 20.86 -9.63
CA GLY A 54 -8.91 20.83 -10.91
C GLY A 54 -8.09 20.21 -12.04
N GLU A 55 -6.82 20.61 -12.14
CA GLU A 55 -5.85 20.08 -13.09
C GLU A 55 -5.59 18.59 -12.83
N SER A 56 -5.43 18.18 -11.56
CA SER A 56 -5.26 16.77 -11.19
C SER A 56 -6.45 15.93 -11.60
N ARG A 57 -7.69 16.44 -11.43
CA ARG A 57 -8.89 15.73 -11.83
C ARG A 57 -8.92 15.50 -13.34
N SER A 58 -8.58 16.54 -14.13
CA SER A 58 -8.49 16.42 -15.57
C SER A 58 -7.37 15.46 -16.00
N ALA A 59 -6.21 15.53 -15.36
CA ALA A 59 -5.06 14.68 -15.68
C ALA A 59 -5.27 13.20 -15.26
N LEU A 60 -6.11 12.94 -14.25
CA LEU A 60 -6.45 11.59 -13.80
C LEU A 60 -7.58 10.94 -14.61
N GLN A 61 -8.30 11.72 -15.45
CA GLN A 61 -9.30 11.14 -16.34
C GLN A 61 -8.62 10.19 -17.35
N GLY A 62 -9.00 8.91 -17.28
CA GLY A 62 -8.44 7.86 -18.14
C GLY A 62 -7.12 7.23 -17.64
N VAL A 63 -6.62 7.63 -16.47
CA VAL A 63 -5.45 6.97 -15.85
C VAL A 63 -5.90 5.66 -15.21
N ALA A 64 -5.55 4.54 -15.82
CA ALA A 64 -5.91 3.20 -15.36
C ALA A 64 -4.75 2.46 -14.66
N ASP A 65 -3.51 2.92 -14.83
CA ASP A 65 -2.33 2.26 -14.29
C ASP A 65 -1.20 3.22 -13.88
N ALA A 66 -0.17 2.68 -13.23
CA ALA A 66 0.98 3.45 -12.76
C ALA A 66 1.78 4.12 -13.88
N LYS A 67 1.80 3.53 -15.10
CA LYS A 67 2.53 4.10 -16.24
C LYS A 67 1.83 5.35 -16.76
N GLN A 68 0.51 5.29 -16.89
CA GLN A 68 -0.30 6.44 -17.29
C GLN A 68 -0.24 7.56 -16.25
N LEU A 69 -0.16 7.21 -14.94
CA LEU A 69 0.06 8.17 -13.88
C LEU A 69 1.44 8.85 -13.97
N ASP A 70 2.49 8.10 -14.29
CA ASP A 70 3.81 8.67 -14.52
C ASP A 70 3.84 9.60 -15.76
N GLU A 71 3.09 9.28 -16.82
CA GLU A 71 2.93 10.19 -17.96
C GLU A 71 2.17 11.47 -17.60
N ALA A 72 1.07 11.36 -16.83
CA ALA A 72 0.34 12.52 -16.33
C ALA A 72 1.24 13.41 -15.45
N LEU A 73 2.07 12.80 -14.61
CA LEU A 73 3.02 13.52 -13.78
C LEU A 73 4.12 14.22 -14.59
N LYS A 74 4.58 13.64 -15.72
CA LYS A 74 5.53 14.30 -16.62
C LYS A 74 4.93 15.54 -17.30
N GLN A 75 3.64 15.50 -17.63
CA GLN A 75 2.94 16.64 -18.21
C GLN A 75 2.67 17.74 -17.17
N HIS A 76 2.49 17.38 -15.90
CA HIS A 76 2.20 18.29 -14.80
C HIS A 76 3.17 18.11 -13.62
N PRO A 77 4.49 18.34 -13.81
CA PRO A 77 5.53 17.99 -12.83
C PRO A 77 5.46 18.78 -11.53
N SER A 78 4.86 19.98 -11.55
CA SER A 78 4.67 20.82 -10.36
C SER A 78 3.38 20.54 -9.60
N ASN A 79 2.51 19.66 -10.11
CA ASN A 79 1.24 19.34 -9.48
C ASN A 79 1.43 18.43 -8.27
N LYS A 80 1.29 19.01 -7.08
CA LYS A 80 1.54 18.33 -5.79
C LYS A 80 0.58 17.17 -5.53
N PHE A 81 -0.68 17.26 -5.98
CA PHE A 81 -1.65 16.17 -5.83
C PHE A 81 -1.24 14.96 -6.69
N LEU A 82 -0.83 15.16 -7.94
CA LEU A 82 -0.31 14.09 -8.78
C LEU A 82 0.97 13.47 -8.21
N GLN A 83 1.89 14.34 -7.70
CA GLN A 83 3.08 13.83 -7.00
C GLN A 83 2.71 12.96 -5.79
N MET A 84 1.76 13.40 -4.97
CA MET A 84 1.30 12.68 -3.78
C MET A 84 0.68 11.32 -4.15
N ILE A 85 -0.13 11.28 -5.20
CA ILE A 85 -0.72 10.06 -5.71
C ILE A 85 0.37 9.12 -6.28
N ALA A 86 1.24 9.61 -7.16
CA ALA A 86 2.31 8.79 -7.76
C ALA A 86 3.23 8.18 -6.71
N MET A 87 3.55 8.93 -5.67
CA MET A 87 4.34 8.48 -4.54
C MET A 87 3.64 7.36 -3.75
N ALA A 88 2.35 7.51 -3.44
CA ALA A 88 1.57 6.48 -2.76
C ALA A 88 1.48 5.19 -3.60
N THR A 89 1.28 5.31 -4.91
CA THR A 89 1.29 4.16 -5.83
C THR A 89 2.62 3.44 -5.85
N ARG A 90 3.74 4.18 -5.92
CA ARG A 90 5.08 3.56 -5.88
C ARG A 90 5.32 2.85 -4.57
N ALA A 91 4.95 3.46 -3.43
CA ALA A 91 5.08 2.82 -2.12
C ALA A 91 4.26 1.52 -2.04
N ALA A 92 3.02 1.53 -2.57
CA ALA A 92 2.18 0.36 -2.63
C ALA A 92 2.77 -0.76 -3.51
N ASN A 93 3.29 -0.43 -4.69
CA ASN A 93 3.94 -1.40 -5.59
C ASN A 93 5.21 -2.01 -4.95
N GLU A 94 6.00 -1.21 -4.22
CA GLU A 94 7.16 -1.68 -3.47
C GLU A 94 6.74 -2.67 -2.37
N THR A 95 5.66 -2.38 -1.66
CA THR A 95 5.08 -3.25 -0.61
C THR A 95 4.58 -4.56 -1.21
N ASP A 96 3.84 -4.52 -2.32
CA ASP A 96 3.37 -5.71 -3.00
C ASP A 96 4.54 -6.58 -3.50
N ALA A 97 5.55 -5.99 -4.12
CA ALA A 97 6.75 -6.69 -4.55
C ALA A 97 7.55 -7.31 -3.37
N ALA A 98 7.59 -6.62 -2.22
CA ALA A 98 8.24 -7.14 -1.02
C ALA A 98 7.47 -8.33 -0.42
N PHE A 99 6.14 -8.28 -0.43
CA PHE A 99 5.30 -9.38 0.00
C PHE A 99 5.40 -10.59 -0.93
N ASP A 100 5.44 -10.37 -2.25
CA ASP A 100 5.60 -11.43 -3.23
C ASP A 100 6.96 -12.14 -3.07
N ARG A 101 8.04 -11.39 -2.83
CA ARG A 101 9.36 -11.98 -2.49
C ARG A 101 9.29 -12.82 -1.22
N ALA A 102 8.72 -12.27 -0.14
CA ALA A 102 8.56 -13.01 1.12
C ALA A 102 7.69 -14.27 0.96
N SER A 103 6.69 -14.21 0.09
CA SER A 103 5.85 -15.36 -0.27
C SER A 103 6.61 -16.44 -1.04
N SER A 104 7.49 -16.02 -1.96
CA SER A 104 8.32 -16.93 -2.74
C SER A 104 9.39 -17.64 -1.89
N GLU A 105 9.89 -16.99 -0.82
CA GLU A 105 10.85 -17.59 0.12
C GLU A 105 10.31 -18.83 0.83
N ILE A 106 9.01 -18.91 1.05
CA ILE A 106 8.38 -20.07 1.71
C ILE A 106 7.86 -21.11 0.72
N GLU A 107 7.88 -20.83 -0.57
CA GLU A 107 7.36 -21.73 -1.59
C GLU A 107 8.31 -22.90 -1.82
N PRO A 108 7.83 -24.16 -1.83
CA PRO A 108 8.68 -25.30 -2.12
C PRO A 108 9.35 -25.14 -3.50
N PRO A 109 10.68 -25.30 -3.61
CA PRO A 109 11.38 -25.18 -4.89
C PRO A 109 10.83 -26.09 -5.99
N ALA A 110 10.25 -27.21 -5.58
CA ALA A 110 9.64 -28.20 -6.44
C ALA A 110 8.39 -27.70 -7.18
N ILE A 111 7.60 -26.81 -6.56
CA ILE A 111 6.39 -26.24 -7.18
C ILE A 111 6.79 -25.37 -8.37
N GLY A 112 7.86 -24.56 -8.23
CA GLY A 112 8.36 -23.71 -9.32
C GLY A 112 9.07 -24.48 -10.45
N LYS A 113 9.51 -25.72 -10.19
CA LYS A 113 10.28 -26.55 -11.15
C LYS A 113 9.44 -27.57 -11.92
N ASN A 114 8.11 -27.61 -11.73
CA ASN A 114 7.22 -28.59 -12.38
C ASN A 114 7.76 -30.02 -12.31
N ILE A 115 8.01 -30.54 -11.10
CA ILE A 115 8.48 -31.92 -10.91
C ILE A 115 7.49 -32.88 -11.55
N ASN A 116 7.98 -33.71 -12.47
CA ASN A 116 7.22 -34.82 -13.02
C ASN A 116 7.12 -35.94 -11.98
N LEU A 117 6.01 -35.96 -11.24
CA LEU A 117 5.79 -36.99 -10.21
C LEU A 117 5.76 -38.43 -10.76
N GLY A 118 5.46 -38.60 -12.06
CA GLY A 118 5.45 -39.91 -12.69
C GLY A 118 6.83 -40.53 -12.90
N THR A 119 7.88 -39.71 -12.87
CA THR A 119 9.29 -40.17 -13.00
C THR A 119 10.12 -39.86 -11.75
N ALA A 120 9.50 -39.28 -10.71
CA ALA A 120 10.18 -38.96 -9.46
C ALA A 120 10.60 -40.20 -8.71
N SER A 121 11.81 -40.20 -8.13
CA SER A 121 12.28 -41.26 -7.24
C SER A 121 11.55 -41.18 -5.88
N ARG A 122 11.63 -42.25 -5.09
CA ARG A 122 11.08 -42.24 -3.72
C ARG A 122 11.70 -41.13 -2.86
N SER A 123 13.02 -40.90 -3.02
CA SER A 123 13.72 -39.83 -2.31
C SER A 123 13.21 -38.43 -2.70
N ASP A 124 12.87 -38.22 -3.99
CA ASP A 124 12.30 -36.96 -4.47
C ASP A 124 10.91 -36.73 -3.89
N LEU A 125 10.07 -37.76 -3.85
CA LEU A 125 8.73 -37.69 -3.23
C LEU A 125 8.82 -37.37 -1.74
N GLU A 126 9.73 -38.01 -1.00
CA GLU A 126 9.93 -37.75 0.43
C GLU A 126 10.54 -36.34 0.68
N ALA A 127 11.42 -35.86 -0.20
CA ALA A 127 11.93 -34.49 -0.13
C ALA A 127 10.79 -33.47 -0.36
N LEU A 128 10.00 -33.67 -1.41
CA LEU A 128 8.85 -32.81 -1.70
C LEU A 128 7.84 -32.78 -0.53
N ARG A 129 7.57 -33.92 0.11
CA ARG A 129 6.72 -33.97 1.29
C ARG A 129 7.23 -33.09 2.44
N ARG A 130 8.56 -33.17 2.73
CA ARG A 130 9.17 -32.33 3.77
C ARG A 130 9.06 -30.84 3.43
N ASP A 131 9.31 -30.49 2.17
CA ASP A 131 9.24 -29.10 1.71
C ASP A 131 7.81 -28.55 1.79
N LEU A 132 6.80 -29.35 1.40
CA LEU A 132 5.39 -29.00 1.50
C LEU A 132 4.94 -28.82 2.95
N ASN A 133 5.37 -29.68 3.86
CA ASN A 133 5.08 -29.54 5.29
C ASN A 133 5.72 -28.27 5.87
N SER A 134 6.97 -27.99 5.49
CA SER A 134 7.64 -26.74 5.89
C SER A 134 6.90 -25.51 5.36
N ALA A 135 6.52 -25.51 4.10
CA ALA A 135 5.77 -24.40 3.50
C ALA A 135 4.38 -24.20 4.16
N ALA A 136 3.69 -25.29 4.48
CA ALA A 136 2.42 -25.25 5.19
C ALA A 136 2.55 -24.63 6.60
N ALA A 137 3.65 -24.93 7.30
CA ALA A 137 3.94 -24.35 8.62
C ALA A 137 4.33 -22.87 8.52
N ASN A 138 5.07 -22.51 7.48
CA ASN A 138 5.60 -21.16 7.29
C ASN A 138 4.57 -20.16 6.71
N ALA A 139 3.57 -20.61 5.95
CA ALA A 139 2.59 -19.72 5.32
C ALA A 139 1.91 -18.76 6.32
N PRO A 140 1.42 -19.18 7.50
CA PRO A 140 0.82 -18.26 8.46
C PRO A 140 1.81 -17.24 9.04
N THR A 141 3.12 -17.55 9.08
CA THR A 141 4.14 -16.64 9.64
C THR A 141 4.39 -15.40 8.79
N LEU A 142 3.89 -15.38 7.55
CA LEU A 142 3.95 -14.19 6.69
C LEU A 142 3.03 -13.07 7.14
N MET A 143 1.99 -13.34 7.94
CA MET A 143 1.04 -12.31 8.36
C MET A 143 1.67 -11.16 9.15
N PRO A 144 2.50 -11.40 10.19
CA PRO A 144 3.22 -10.33 10.88
C PRO A 144 4.17 -9.54 9.96
N ARG A 145 4.87 -10.23 9.03
CA ARG A 145 5.75 -9.58 8.05
C ARG A 145 4.94 -8.66 7.14
N TYR A 146 3.79 -9.11 6.67
CA TYR A 146 2.91 -8.30 5.83
C TYR A 146 2.38 -7.06 6.57
N ALA A 147 1.93 -7.22 7.81
CA ALA A 147 1.51 -6.09 8.62
C ALA A 147 2.61 -5.03 8.82
N ALA A 148 3.86 -5.47 9.00
CA ALA A 148 5.02 -4.59 9.10
C ALA A 148 5.29 -3.84 7.78
N LEU A 149 5.13 -4.50 6.62
CA LEU A 149 5.27 -3.88 5.30
C LEU A 149 4.21 -2.78 5.09
N LEU A 150 2.95 -3.06 5.39
CA LEU A 150 1.86 -2.08 5.29
C LEU A 150 2.08 -0.88 6.21
N LYS A 151 2.54 -1.11 7.44
CA LYS A 151 2.91 -0.02 8.35
C LYS A 151 4.03 0.86 7.77
N THR A 152 5.08 0.24 7.24
CA THR A 152 6.21 0.95 6.62
C THR A 152 5.76 1.77 5.40
N GLU A 153 4.86 1.22 4.57
CA GLU A 153 4.24 1.93 3.44
C GLU A 153 3.50 3.18 3.93
N ARG A 154 2.62 3.04 4.92
CA ARG A 154 1.85 4.15 5.48
C ARG A 154 2.75 5.26 6.03
N ASP A 155 3.75 4.89 6.85
CA ASP A 155 4.70 5.85 7.45
C ASP A 155 5.50 6.58 6.35
N LYS A 156 5.90 5.87 5.28
CA LYS A 156 6.59 6.45 4.11
C LYS A 156 5.70 7.43 3.37
N VAL A 157 4.44 7.04 3.08
CA VAL A 157 3.45 7.88 2.39
C VAL A 157 3.18 9.16 3.20
N GLU A 158 2.94 9.05 4.51
CA GLU A 158 2.70 10.19 5.38
C GLU A 158 3.86 11.16 5.37
N LYS A 159 5.09 10.67 5.61
CA LYS A 159 6.30 11.49 5.61
C LYS A 159 6.49 12.25 4.29
N GLN A 160 6.30 11.58 3.17
CA GLN A 160 6.49 12.17 1.85
C GLN A 160 5.37 13.15 1.49
N ALA A 161 4.11 12.84 1.84
CA ALA A 161 2.98 13.74 1.62
C ALA A 161 3.14 15.06 2.40
N LEU A 162 3.56 14.99 3.65
CA LEU A 162 3.86 16.17 4.47
C LEU A 162 5.00 17.03 3.87
N ALA A 163 6.00 16.41 3.26
CA ALA A 163 7.12 17.11 2.62
C ALA A 163 6.70 17.87 1.35
N LEU A 164 5.58 17.55 0.71
CA LEU A 164 5.04 18.28 -0.43
C LEU A 164 4.36 19.59 -0.05
N HIS A 165 4.16 19.86 1.26
CA HIS A 165 3.47 21.05 1.74
C HIS A 165 2.08 21.24 1.09
N VAL A 166 1.33 20.15 0.96
CA VAL A 166 -0.08 20.15 0.53
C VAL A 166 -0.97 20.45 1.75
N GLU A 167 -2.20 20.85 1.51
CA GLU A 167 -3.19 21.09 2.56
C GLU A 167 -3.37 19.84 3.44
N LYS A 168 -3.42 20.03 4.78
CA LYS A 168 -3.49 18.93 5.75
C LYS A 168 -4.70 18.01 5.52
N ASP A 169 -5.82 18.58 5.11
CA ASP A 169 -7.04 17.80 4.83
C ASP A 169 -6.87 16.88 3.62
N ALA A 170 -6.09 17.28 2.61
CA ALA A 170 -5.78 16.44 1.46
C ALA A 170 -4.85 15.27 1.86
N VAL A 171 -3.86 15.54 2.71
CA VAL A 171 -3.01 14.48 3.29
C VAL A 171 -3.84 13.52 4.12
N GLY A 172 -4.77 14.03 4.95
CA GLY A 172 -5.70 13.21 5.73
C GLY A 172 -6.51 12.26 4.83
N ARG A 173 -7.15 12.78 3.78
CA ARG A 173 -7.93 11.97 2.83
C ARG A 173 -7.08 10.89 2.13
N LEU A 174 -5.81 11.21 1.78
CA LEU A 174 -4.91 10.21 1.22
C LEU A 174 -4.65 9.09 2.22
N LEU A 175 -4.29 9.43 3.47
CA LEU A 175 -4.01 8.44 4.50
C LEU A 175 -5.23 7.59 4.84
N ASP A 176 -6.42 8.17 4.90
CA ASP A 176 -7.69 7.43 5.07
C ASP A 176 -7.90 6.42 3.93
N SER A 177 -7.58 6.81 2.69
CA SER A 177 -7.66 5.91 1.54
C SER A 177 -6.64 4.77 1.63
N VAL A 178 -5.39 5.08 2.05
CA VAL A 178 -4.34 4.07 2.29
C VAL A 178 -4.76 3.11 3.41
N ASP A 179 -5.23 3.64 4.54
CA ASP A 179 -5.66 2.84 5.68
C ASP A 179 -6.84 1.92 5.33
N LYS A 180 -7.82 2.39 4.56
CA LYS A 180 -8.93 1.59 4.05
C LYS A 180 -8.45 0.46 3.15
N ARG A 181 -7.53 0.76 2.23
CA ARG A 181 -6.91 -0.27 1.37
C ARG A 181 -6.14 -1.30 2.18
N HIS A 182 -5.34 -0.85 3.16
CA HIS A 182 -4.60 -1.74 4.06
C HIS A 182 -5.52 -2.67 4.83
N ALA A 183 -6.65 -2.18 5.32
CA ALA A 183 -7.66 -3.00 5.99
C ALA A 183 -8.22 -4.10 5.06
N GLN A 184 -8.54 -3.77 3.81
CA GLN A 184 -9.04 -4.72 2.81
C GLN A 184 -7.98 -5.77 2.46
N LEU A 185 -6.75 -5.34 2.19
CA LEU A 185 -5.63 -6.23 1.88
C LEU A 185 -5.26 -7.14 3.05
N THR A 186 -5.32 -6.63 4.29
CA THR A 186 -5.10 -7.39 5.52
C THR A 186 -6.16 -8.47 5.67
N ALA A 187 -7.44 -8.13 5.50
CA ALA A 187 -8.55 -9.08 5.59
C ALA A 187 -8.45 -10.18 4.54
N LEU A 188 -8.03 -9.83 3.32
CA LEU A 188 -7.85 -10.80 2.23
C LEU A 188 -6.63 -11.69 2.47
N THR A 189 -5.51 -11.13 2.91
CA THR A 189 -4.30 -11.88 3.23
C THR A 189 -4.53 -12.85 4.39
N ALA A 190 -5.35 -12.46 5.39
CA ALA A 190 -5.77 -13.33 6.49
C ALA A 190 -6.58 -14.56 6.03
N LYS A 191 -7.22 -14.50 4.85
CA LYS A 191 -7.87 -15.66 4.20
C LYS A 191 -6.89 -16.44 3.32
N LEU A 192 -6.02 -15.72 2.58
CA LEU A 192 -5.10 -16.30 1.59
C LEU A 192 -4.04 -17.19 2.26
N LEU A 193 -3.41 -16.73 3.35
CA LEU A 193 -2.32 -17.48 3.97
C LEU A 193 -2.75 -18.83 4.57
N PRO A 194 -3.89 -18.94 5.29
CA PRO A 194 -4.43 -20.24 5.68
C PRO A 194 -4.82 -21.12 4.49
N ALA A 195 -5.39 -20.56 3.42
CA ALA A 195 -5.72 -21.31 2.21
C ALA A 195 -4.47 -21.88 1.53
N ARG A 196 -3.36 -21.13 1.50
CA ARG A 196 -2.05 -21.63 1.02
C ARG A 196 -1.53 -22.77 1.90
N ALA A 197 -1.61 -22.64 3.22
CA ALA A 197 -1.23 -23.71 4.13
C ALA A 197 -2.08 -24.97 3.91
N GLU A 198 -3.39 -24.82 3.68
CA GLU A 198 -4.30 -25.92 3.35
C GLU A 198 -3.92 -26.58 2.02
N TYR A 199 -3.60 -25.80 0.98
CA TYR A 199 -3.14 -26.31 -0.30
C TYR A 199 -1.84 -27.12 -0.16
N TYR A 200 -0.85 -26.64 0.59
CA TYR A 200 0.39 -27.38 0.80
C TYR A 200 0.18 -28.69 1.56
N ARG A 201 -0.70 -28.72 2.57
CA ARG A 201 -1.08 -29.95 3.26
C ARG A 201 -1.82 -30.94 2.36
N ALA A 202 -2.76 -30.45 1.54
CA ALA A 202 -3.47 -31.29 0.59
C ALA A 202 -2.54 -31.86 -0.47
N TYR A 203 -1.57 -31.07 -0.93
CA TYR A 203 -0.54 -31.54 -1.87
C TYR A 203 0.41 -32.53 -1.20
N GLU A 204 0.82 -32.31 0.04
CA GLU A 204 1.61 -33.28 0.81
C GLU A 204 0.87 -34.62 0.94
N ASN A 205 -0.41 -34.62 1.28
CA ASN A 205 -1.23 -35.82 1.37
C ASN A 205 -1.29 -36.57 0.03
N TYR A 206 -1.43 -35.84 -1.09
CA TYR A 206 -1.40 -36.45 -2.42
C TYR A 206 -0.05 -37.11 -2.71
N VAL A 207 1.09 -36.44 -2.43
CA VAL A 207 2.43 -36.99 -2.61
C VAL A 207 2.68 -38.15 -1.63
N ALA A 208 2.12 -38.10 -0.41
CA ALA A 208 2.24 -39.20 0.57
C ALA A 208 1.64 -40.52 0.08
N VAL A 209 0.52 -40.48 -0.67
CA VAL A 209 -0.03 -41.68 -1.31
C VAL A 209 0.97 -42.27 -2.31
N LEU A 210 1.55 -41.40 -3.17
CA LEU A 210 2.56 -41.86 -4.15
C LEU A 210 3.83 -42.41 -3.49
N ALA A 211 4.33 -41.76 -2.45
CA ALA A 211 5.52 -42.22 -1.72
C ALA A 211 5.28 -43.54 -1.00
N LYS A 212 4.10 -43.73 -0.41
CA LYS A 212 3.71 -44.98 0.27
C LYS A 212 3.60 -46.16 -0.70
N GLU A 213 3.01 -45.94 -1.85
CA GLU A 213 2.76 -46.98 -2.87
C GLU A 213 3.90 -47.05 -3.91
N PHE A 214 5.06 -46.42 -3.62
CA PHE A 214 6.17 -46.37 -4.55
C PHE A 214 6.64 -47.77 -4.94
N GLY A 215 6.70 -48.06 -6.23
CA GLY A 215 7.00 -49.40 -6.78
C GLY A 215 5.82 -50.33 -6.92
N ALA A 216 4.65 -49.99 -6.35
CA ALA A 216 3.41 -50.77 -6.48
C ALA A 216 2.43 -50.19 -7.53
N TYR A 217 2.74 -49.02 -8.11
CA TYR A 217 1.98 -48.43 -9.20
C TYR A 217 2.77 -48.41 -10.49
N GLN A 218 2.08 -48.29 -11.61
CA GLN A 218 2.68 -48.04 -12.94
C GLN A 218 2.24 -46.66 -13.43
N VAL A 219 3.08 -46.02 -14.24
CA VAL A 219 2.72 -44.75 -14.90
C VAL A 219 2.55 -45.04 -16.39
N VAL A 220 1.31 -44.91 -16.88
CA VAL A 220 0.94 -45.13 -18.27
C VAL A 220 0.30 -43.85 -18.82
N ASN A 221 0.88 -43.25 -19.84
CA ASN A 221 0.40 -41.99 -20.44
C ASN A 221 0.21 -40.85 -19.41
N GLY A 222 1.10 -40.79 -18.41
CA GLY A 222 1.03 -39.77 -17.36
C GLY A 222 0.01 -40.04 -16.25
N GLN A 223 -0.69 -41.19 -16.29
CA GLN A 223 -1.65 -41.64 -15.28
C GLN A 223 -1.06 -42.68 -14.37
N PHE A 224 -1.35 -42.58 -13.06
CA PHE A 224 -0.96 -43.58 -12.06
C PHE A 224 -1.98 -44.73 -12.02
N ILE A 225 -1.53 -45.93 -12.28
CA ILE A 225 -2.32 -47.15 -12.27
C ILE A 225 -1.97 -47.95 -11.01
N PHE A 226 -2.92 -48.10 -10.12
CA PHE A 226 -2.78 -48.84 -8.87
C PHE A 226 -3.48 -50.22 -8.99
N GLN A 227 -2.93 -51.22 -8.31
CA GLN A 227 -3.50 -52.58 -8.34
C GLN A 227 -4.71 -52.74 -7.41
N LEU A 228 -4.79 -51.94 -6.32
CA LEU A 228 -5.81 -52.06 -5.30
C LEU A 228 -6.81 -50.90 -5.39
N GLN A 229 -8.10 -51.24 -5.45
CA GLN A 229 -9.17 -50.23 -5.51
C GLN A 229 -9.12 -49.23 -4.33
N GLY A 230 -8.85 -49.69 -3.11
CA GLY A 230 -8.73 -48.83 -1.96
C GLY A 230 -7.56 -47.81 -2.04
N THR A 231 -6.51 -48.11 -2.84
CA THR A 231 -5.44 -47.17 -3.14
C THR A 231 -5.87 -46.16 -4.18
N VAL A 232 -6.62 -46.58 -5.23
CA VAL A 232 -7.24 -45.69 -6.22
C VAL A 232 -8.13 -44.68 -5.53
N ASP A 233 -8.98 -45.11 -4.59
CA ASP A 233 -9.93 -44.26 -3.87
C ASP A 233 -9.18 -43.22 -3.01
N ARG A 234 -8.11 -43.62 -2.29
CA ARG A 234 -7.29 -42.67 -1.51
C ARG A 234 -6.56 -41.67 -2.41
N TYR A 235 -5.99 -42.14 -3.52
CA TYR A 235 -5.33 -41.26 -4.49
C TYR A 235 -6.29 -40.24 -5.08
N ASN A 236 -7.46 -40.67 -5.56
CA ASN A 236 -8.46 -39.78 -6.13
C ASN A 236 -8.97 -38.77 -5.10
N SER A 237 -9.19 -39.18 -3.85
CA SER A 237 -9.61 -38.29 -2.78
C SER A 237 -8.55 -37.22 -2.47
N ALA A 238 -7.29 -37.62 -2.37
CA ALA A 238 -6.18 -36.70 -2.12
C ALA A 238 -5.97 -35.74 -3.30
N ALA A 239 -6.03 -36.23 -4.54
CA ALA A 239 -5.95 -35.42 -5.75
C ALA A 239 -7.07 -34.40 -5.82
N HIS A 240 -8.31 -34.81 -5.53
CA HIS A 240 -9.47 -33.90 -5.48
C HIS A 240 -9.30 -32.80 -4.43
N ALA A 241 -8.89 -33.16 -3.21
CA ALA A 241 -8.66 -32.20 -2.12
C ALA A 241 -7.58 -31.17 -2.51
N MET A 242 -6.50 -31.60 -3.13
CA MET A 242 -5.44 -30.72 -3.63
C MET A 242 -5.98 -29.73 -4.69
N VAL A 243 -6.75 -30.21 -5.66
CA VAL A 243 -7.32 -29.36 -6.72
C VAL A 243 -8.29 -28.32 -6.15
N VAL A 244 -9.13 -28.72 -5.20
CA VAL A 244 -10.07 -27.78 -4.52
C VAL A 244 -9.31 -26.71 -3.76
N ALA A 245 -8.29 -27.09 -3.00
CA ALA A 245 -7.46 -26.14 -2.26
C ALA A 245 -6.68 -25.21 -3.19
N ALA A 246 -6.15 -25.72 -4.31
CA ALA A 246 -5.46 -24.93 -5.33
C ALA A 246 -6.38 -23.86 -5.94
N ARG A 247 -7.64 -24.23 -6.29
CA ARG A 247 -8.62 -23.28 -6.81
C ARG A 247 -8.91 -22.17 -5.81
N ARG A 248 -9.11 -22.51 -4.53
CA ARG A 248 -9.36 -21.51 -3.48
C ARG A 248 -8.20 -20.50 -3.37
N VAL A 249 -6.94 -20.96 -3.47
CA VAL A 249 -5.79 -20.07 -3.48
C VAL A 249 -5.80 -19.17 -4.71
N ALA A 250 -6.10 -19.72 -5.90
CA ALA A 250 -6.17 -18.97 -7.14
C ALA A 250 -7.24 -17.88 -7.08
N ASP A 251 -8.44 -18.19 -6.59
CA ASP A 251 -9.56 -17.25 -6.45
C ASP A 251 -9.17 -16.07 -5.53
N LEU A 252 -8.55 -16.36 -4.37
CA LEU A 252 -8.11 -15.33 -3.44
C LEU A 252 -6.95 -14.48 -4.00
N GLN A 253 -6.08 -15.06 -4.83
CA GLN A 253 -5.03 -14.30 -5.52
C GLN A 253 -5.61 -13.37 -6.59
N GLU A 254 -6.61 -13.80 -7.34
CA GLU A 254 -7.29 -12.94 -8.32
C GLU A 254 -8.08 -11.81 -7.62
N GLU A 255 -8.74 -12.10 -6.50
CA GLU A 255 -9.39 -11.07 -5.67
C GLU A 255 -8.37 -10.02 -5.21
N ARG A 256 -7.17 -10.45 -4.77
CA ARG A 256 -6.07 -9.54 -4.38
C ARG A 256 -5.59 -8.68 -5.55
N LYS A 257 -5.40 -9.27 -6.73
CA LYS A 257 -5.03 -8.53 -7.94
C LYS A 257 -6.13 -7.55 -8.36
N GLY A 258 -7.39 -7.91 -8.21
CA GLY A 258 -8.54 -7.04 -8.44
C GLY A 258 -8.50 -5.80 -7.55
N LEU A 259 -8.25 -5.98 -6.24
CA LEU A 259 -8.07 -4.88 -5.30
C LEU A 259 -6.88 -3.96 -5.67
N ALA A 260 -5.78 -4.52 -6.15
CA ALA A 260 -4.63 -3.73 -6.59
C ALA A 260 -4.94 -2.87 -7.84
N LYS A 261 -5.80 -3.37 -8.74
CA LYS A 261 -6.20 -2.67 -9.96
C LYS A 261 -7.31 -1.63 -9.75
N SER A 262 -8.15 -1.79 -8.72
CA SER A 262 -9.29 -0.89 -8.43
C SER A 262 -8.91 0.47 -7.84
N GLN A 263 -7.64 0.83 -7.82
CA GLN A 263 -7.13 2.09 -7.27
C GLN A 263 -7.63 3.38 -7.93
N PRO A 264 -7.88 3.46 -9.26
CA PRO A 264 -8.24 4.71 -9.91
C PRO A 264 -9.47 5.41 -9.32
N ASP A 265 -10.50 4.65 -8.90
CA ASP A 265 -11.75 5.22 -8.37
C ASP A 265 -11.61 5.95 -7.03
N GLY A 266 -10.55 5.65 -6.26
CA GLY A 266 -10.25 6.31 -4.99
C GLY A 266 -9.59 7.69 -5.14
N TRP A 267 -8.90 7.93 -6.24
CA TRP A 267 -8.07 9.13 -6.44
C TRP A 267 -8.89 10.37 -6.70
N GLU A 268 -10.00 10.25 -7.45
CA GLU A 268 -10.92 11.37 -7.65
C GLU A 268 -11.49 11.89 -6.33
N LYS A 269 -11.74 10.99 -5.36
CA LYS A 269 -12.24 11.35 -4.02
C LYS A 269 -11.18 12.11 -3.21
N ILE A 270 -9.90 11.73 -3.33
CA ILE A 270 -8.79 12.40 -2.65
C ILE A 270 -8.67 13.84 -3.16
N VAL A 271 -8.80 14.04 -4.48
CA VAL A 271 -8.68 15.34 -5.13
C VAL A 271 -9.94 16.18 -5.00
N SER A 272 -11.15 15.58 -5.05
CA SER A 272 -12.42 16.29 -5.05
C SER A 272 -12.91 16.73 -3.68
N GLY A 273 -12.44 16.12 -2.61
CA GLY A 273 -12.90 16.40 -1.25
C GLY A 273 -14.36 16.01 -0.99
N LYS A 274 -14.96 15.16 -1.86
CA LYS A 274 -16.33 14.66 -1.74
C LYS A 274 -16.35 13.17 -1.43
#